data_6b73c0eacb51567d08064a9122e0691e
#
_entry.id   6b73c0eacb51567d08064a9122e0691e
#
_cell.length_a   1.000
_cell.length_b   1.000
_cell.length_c   1.000
_cell.angle_alpha   90.00
_cell.angle_beta   90.00
_cell.angle_gamma   90.00
#
_symmetry.space_group_name_H-M   'P 1'
#
loop_
_entity.id
_entity.type
_entity.pdbx_description
1 polymer ?
#
loop_
_entity_poly.entity_id
_entity_poly.type
_entity_poly.pdbx_seq_one_letter_code
_entity_poly.pdbx_strand_id
1 'polypeptide(L)'
;GPLLAGMTAEPIALGHVAAHWDELLRFATSIRTGTATASAMLRRLSAYPRQNGLALAMRELGRLERSIFMLDWLRDIDLRRRTQAGLNKGEARNALARALFFNQLGELRDRRFENQTYRASGLNLLVAAIILWNTRYLEVALADIGTPDEIARHVAPLGWEHISLTGDYSWNVEDRPDPDVLRPLRAISSLLAA
;
A
#
# COMPACT_ATOMS: atom_id res chain seq x y z
N GLY A 1 1.29 -16.39 -26.87
CA GLY A 1 2.52 -15.86 -26.29
C GLY A 1 2.80 -16.48 -24.93
N PRO A 2 4.02 -16.44 -24.37
CA PRO A 2 4.40 -17.15 -23.14
C PRO A 2 3.60 -16.73 -21.88
N LEU A 3 3.06 -15.51 -21.86
CA LEU A 3 2.18 -15.04 -20.78
C LEU A 3 0.85 -15.79 -20.68
N LEU A 4 0.26 -16.18 -21.81
CA LEU A 4 -1.00 -16.92 -21.83
C LEU A 4 -0.79 -18.43 -21.55
N ALA A 5 0.37 -18.98 -21.87
CA ALA A 5 0.66 -20.39 -21.61
C ALA A 5 0.64 -20.71 -20.11
N GLY A 6 1.12 -19.81 -19.25
CA GLY A 6 1.05 -19.98 -17.79
C GLY A 6 -0.35 -19.83 -17.20
N MET A 7 -1.29 -19.18 -17.92
CA MET A 7 -2.69 -19.02 -17.51
C MET A 7 -3.55 -20.24 -17.85
N THR A 8 -3.15 -21.03 -18.85
CA THR A 8 -3.91 -22.18 -19.38
C THR A 8 -3.30 -23.53 -19.00
N ALA A 9 -2.27 -23.54 -18.13
CA ALA A 9 -1.44 -24.72 -17.90
C ALA A 9 -2.18 -25.89 -17.22
N GLU A 10 -3.19 -25.62 -16.38
CA GLU A 10 -3.94 -26.68 -15.69
C GLU A 10 -5.41 -26.27 -15.52
N PRO A 11 -6.38 -27.17 -15.80
CA PRO A 11 -7.79 -26.91 -15.57
C PRO A 11 -8.08 -26.75 -14.07
N ILE A 12 -9.08 -25.90 -13.75
CA ILE A 12 -9.56 -25.71 -12.38
C ILE A 12 -10.48 -26.87 -12.04
N ALA A 13 -10.20 -27.57 -10.94
CA ALA A 13 -10.97 -28.71 -10.49
C ALA A 13 -12.21 -28.24 -9.68
N LEU A 14 -13.23 -27.70 -10.38
CA LEU A 14 -14.47 -27.20 -9.76
C LEU A 14 -15.22 -28.24 -8.92
N GLY A 15 -15.01 -29.53 -9.18
CA GLY A 15 -15.59 -30.62 -8.38
C GLY A 15 -15.19 -30.56 -6.91
N HIS A 16 -13.97 -30.14 -6.57
CA HIS A 16 -13.56 -29.93 -5.19
C HIS A 16 -14.30 -28.77 -4.53
N VAL A 17 -14.53 -27.68 -5.28
CA VAL A 17 -15.26 -26.51 -4.78
C VAL A 17 -16.72 -26.89 -4.51
N ALA A 18 -17.36 -27.60 -5.44
CA ALA A 18 -18.75 -28.04 -5.29
C ALA A 18 -18.93 -29.02 -4.11
N ALA A 19 -18.02 -29.99 -3.96
CA ALA A 19 -18.08 -30.99 -2.89
C ALA A 19 -17.92 -30.39 -1.48
N HIS A 20 -17.22 -29.26 -1.34
CA HIS A 20 -16.94 -28.61 -0.04
C HIS A 20 -17.56 -27.21 0.06
N TRP A 21 -18.61 -26.92 -0.73
CA TRP A 21 -19.21 -25.58 -0.78
C TRP A 21 -19.72 -25.09 0.58
N ASP A 22 -20.43 -25.92 1.31
CA ASP A 22 -20.97 -25.57 2.62
C ASP A 22 -19.86 -25.31 3.65
N GLU A 23 -18.75 -26.04 3.57
CA GLU A 23 -17.60 -25.82 4.43
C GLU A 23 -16.88 -24.52 4.10
N LEU A 24 -16.77 -24.17 2.80
CA LEU A 24 -16.25 -22.87 2.35
C LEU A 24 -17.11 -21.71 2.86
N LEU A 25 -18.43 -21.84 2.80
CA LEU A 25 -19.35 -20.82 3.33
C LEU A 25 -19.21 -20.66 4.85
N ARG A 26 -19.12 -21.76 5.60
CA ARG A 26 -18.86 -21.73 7.06
C ARG A 26 -17.54 -21.08 7.38
N PHE A 27 -16.51 -21.40 6.60
CA PHE A 27 -15.18 -20.79 6.73
C PHE A 27 -15.25 -19.27 6.53
N ALA A 28 -15.83 -18.81 5.43
CA ALA A 28 -15.99 -17.39 5.12
C ALA A 28 -16.84 -16.66 6.18
N THR A 29 -17.93 -17.30 6.64
CA THR A 29 -18.80 -16.73 7.68
C THR A 29 -18.06 -16.58 9.01
N SER A 30 -17.27 -17.58 9.42
CA SER A 30 -16.48 -17.53 10.65
C SER A 30 -15.48 -16.38 10.66
N ILE A 31 -14.88 -16.07 9.52
CA ILE A 31 -13.97 -14.91 9.37
C ILE A 31 -14.78 -13.60 9.42
N ARG A 32 -15.89 -13.53 8.68
CA ARG A 32 -16.73 -12.32 8.61
C ARG A 32 -17.34 -11.94 9.95
N THR A 33 -17.74 -12.92 10.74
CA THR A 33 -18.31 -12.71 12.09
C THR A 33 -17.25 -12.47 13.18
N GLY A 34 -15.95 -12.57 12.84
CA GLY A 34 -14.87 -12.43 13.81
C GLY A 34 -14.70 -13.62 14.75
N THR A 35 -15.42 -14.73 14.54
CA THR A 35 -15.34 -15.94 15.37
C THR A 35 -13.94 -16.58 15.26
N ALA A 36 -13.30 -16.44 14.11
CA ALA A 36 -11.94 -16.88 13.88
C ALA A 36 -11.19 -15.88 12.97
N THR A 37 -9.88 -15.76 13.16
CA THR A 37 -9.04 -14.95 12.27
C THR A 37 -8.68 -15.74 11.02
N ALA A 38 -8.62 -15.04 9.86
CA ALA A 38 -8.22 -15.66 8.59
C ALA A 38 -6.87 -16.34 8.69
N SER A 39 -5.89 -15.71 9.36
CA SER A 39 -4.53 -16.25 9.54
C SER A 39 -4.50 -17.55 10.35
N ALA A 40 -5.28 -17.64 11.42
CA ALA A 40 -5.36 -18.86 12.23
C ALA A 40 -6.00 -20.01 11.44
N MET A 41 -7.08 -19.73 10.70
CA MET A 41 -7.78 -20.74 9.90
C MET A 41 -6.92 -21.22 8.72
N LEU A 42 -6.28 -20.31 7.99
CA LEU A 42 -5.37 -20.67 6.88
C LEU A 42 -4.17 -21.47 7.36
N ARG A 43 -3.58 -21.11 8.52
CA ARG A 43 -2.48 -21.89 9.13
C ARG A 43 -2.91 -23.31 9.44
N ARG A 44 -4.12 -23.49 9.96
CA ARG A 44 -4.68 -24.83 10.27
C ARG A 44 -4.92 -25.66 9.02
N LEU A 45 -5.44 -25.05 7.94
CA LEU A 45 -5.62 -25.70 6.65
C LEU A 45 -4.31 -26.08 5.97
N SER A 46 -3.28 -25.25 6.12
CA SER A 46 -1.96 -25.48 5.51
C SER A 46 -1.15 -26.59 6.20
N ALA A 47 -1.53 -27.02 7.41
CA ALA A 47 -0.82 -28.07 8.13
C ALA A 47 -0.87 -29.43 7.42
N TYR A 48 -1.99 -29.73 6.72
CA TYR A 48 -2.18 -31.01 5.99
C TYR A 48 -2.83 -30.77 4.60
N PRO A 49 -2.17 -30.05 3.69
CA PRO A 49 -2.82 -29.54 2.47
C PRO A 49 -3.24 -30.62 1.46
N ARG A 50 -2.63 -31.80 1.51
CA ARG A 50 -2.93 -32.91 0.58
C ARG A 50 -4.05 -33.81 1.08
N GLN A 51 -4.32 -33.84 2.37
CA GLN A 51 -5.33 -34.72 3.00
C GLN A 51 -6.61 -34.00 3.35
N ASN A 52 -6.66 -32.67 3.22
CA ASN A 52 -7.79 -31.86 3.60
C ASN A 52 -8.54 -31.39 2.36
N GLY A 53 -9.75 -31.94 2.13
CA GLY A 53 -10.61 -31.61 0.99
C GLY A 53 -10.98 -30.13 0.95
N LEU A 54 -11.22 -29.50 2.11
CA LEU A 54 -11.49 -28.06 2.21
C LEU A 54 -10.26 -27.22 1.78
N ALA A 55 -9.04 -27.66 2.10
CA ALA A 55 -7.82 -26.97 1.65
C ALA A 55 -7.65 -27.04 0.12
N LEU A 56 -7.99 -28.20 -0.48
CA LEU A 56 -8.01 -28.36 -1.94
C LEU A 56 -9.10 -27.47 -2.57
N ALA A 57 -10.31 -27.47 -2.02
CA ALA A 57 -11.41 -26.64 -2.49
C ALA A 57 -11.07 -25.14 -2.41
N MET A 58 -10.46 -24.70 -1.30
CA MET A 58 -9.99 -23.31 -1.11
C MET A 58 -8.91 -22.92 -2.15
N ARG A 59 -8.00 -23.82 -2.45
CA ARG A 59 -6.98 -23.61 -3.47
C ARG A 59 -7.60 -23.44 -4.85
N GLU A 60 -8.54 -24.31 -5.22
CA GLU A 60 -9.19 -24.25 -6.53
C GLU A 60 -10.12 -23.02 -6.65
N LEU A 61 -10.79 -22.64 -5.56
CA LEU A 61 -11.53 -21.37 -5.50
C LEU A 61 -10.60 -20.16 -5.71
N GLY A 62 -9.45 -20.14 -5.04
CA GLY A 62 -8.43 -19.10 -5.24
C GLY A 62 -7.89 -19.04 -6.66
N ARG A 63 -7.75 -20.19 -7.34
CA ARG A 63 -7.37 -20.25 -8.76
C ARG A 63 -8.47 -19.67 -9.66
N LEU A 64 -9.73 -19.94 -9.35
CA LEU A 64 -10.89 -19.36 -10.05
C LEU A 64 -10.90 -17.83 -9.91
N GLU A 65 -10.83 -17.32 -8.70
CA GLU A 65 -10.79 -15.89 -8.41
C GLU A 65 -9.60 -15.19 -9.10
N ARG A 66 -8.42 -15.82 -9.05
CA ARG A 66 -7.25 -15.33 -9.77
C ARG A 66 -7.50 -15.25 -11.28
N SER A 67 -8.15 -16.25 -11.86
CA SER A 67 -8.45 -16.28 -13.30
C SER A 67 -9.43 -15.17 -13.68
N ILE A 68 -10.47 -14.95 -12.87
CA ILE A 68 -11.42 -13.84 -13.05
C ILE A 68 -10.68 -12.49 -12.99
N PHE A 69 -9.86 -12.28 -11.95
CA PHE A 69 -9.06 -11.08 -11.83
C PHE A 69 -8.14 -10.85 -13.04
N MET A 70 -7.49 -11.91 -13.55
CA MET A 70 -6.62 -11.82 -14.73
C MET A 70 -7.40 -11.42 -15.99
N LEU A 71 -8.62 -11.93 -16.16
CA LEU A 71 -9.50 -11.52 -17.27
C LEU A 71 -9.92 -10.06 -17.14
N ASP A 72 -10.29 -9.62 -15.95
CA ASP A 72 -10.61 -8.21 -15.68
C ASP A 72 -9.39 -7.32 -15.89
N TRP A 73 -8.21 -7.75 -15.44
CA TRP A 73 -6.96 -7.04 -15.68
C TRP A 73 -6.64 -6.85 -17.16
N LEU A 74 -6.89 -7.86 -17.99
CA LEU A 74 -6.67 -7.77 -19.45
C LEU A 74 -7.68 -6.84 -20.12
N ARG A 75 -8.92 -6.85 -19.67
CA ARG A 75 -10.04 -6.11 -20.26
C ARG A 75 -10.13 -4.66 -19.80
N ASP A 76 -9.92 -4.41 -18.48
CA ASP A 76 -10.13 -3.12 -17.84
C ASP A 76 -8.82 -2.33 -17.72
N ILE A 77 -8.66 -1.32 -18.59
CA ILE A 77 -7.51 -0.42 -18.56
C ILE A 77 -7.50 0.46 -17.30
N ASP A 78 -8.65 0.83 -16.78
CA ASP A 78 -8.74 1.69 -15.61
C ASP A 78 -8.39 0.94 -14.33
N LEU A 79 -8.71 -0.35 -14.25
CA LEU A 79 -8.21 -1.23 -13.19
C LEU A 79 -6.67 -1.24 -13.18
N ARG A 80 -6.04 -1.42 -14.36
CA ARG A 80 -4.56 -1.39 -14.47
C ARG A 80 -3.97 -0.05 -14.04
N ARG A 81 -4.56 1.05 -14.49
CA ARG A 81 -4.11 2.40 -14.13
C ARG A 81 -4.22 2.67 -12.63
N ARG A 82 -5.35 2.32 -12.02
CA ARG A 82 -5.56 2.47 -10.56
C ARG A 82 -4.57 1.63 -9.78
N THR A 83 -4.36 0.39 -10.18
CA THR A 83 -3.40 -0.51 -9.51
C THR A 83 -1.96 0.02 -9.66
N GLN A 84 -1.56 0.45 -10.86
CA GLN A 84 -0.23 1.01 -11.09
C GLN A 84 -0.02 2.31 -10.28
N ALA A 85 -1.02 3.18 -10.22
CA ALA A 85 -0.96 4.39 -9.38
C ALA A 85 -0.77 4.06 -7.90
N GLY A 86 -1.45 3.01 -7.41
CA GLY A 86 -1.26 2.52 -6.04
C GLY A 86 0.14 1.97 -5.78
N LEU A 87 0.68 1.18 -6.71
CA LEU A 87 2.04 0.63 -6.64
C LEU A 87 3.10 1.76 -6.65
N ASN A 88 2.96 2.73 -7.54
CA ASN A 88 3.88 3.88 -7.62
C ASN A 88 3.90 4.68 -6.30
N LYS A 89 2.74 4.87 -5.66
CA LYS A 89 2.68 5.50 -4.33
C LYS A 89 3.43 4.70 -3.27
N GLY A 90 3.33 3.38 -3.30
CA GLY A 90 4.08 2.49 -2.42
C GLY A 90 5.59 2.58 -2.63
N GLU A 91 6.02 2.64 -3.89
CA GLU A 91 7.44 2.79 -4.25
C GLU A 91 8.00 4.15 -3.82
N ALA A 92 7.25 5.24 -4.06
CA ALA A 92 7.64 6.58 -3.61
C ALA A 92 7.74 6.66 -2.08
N ARG A 93 6.79 6.04 -1.35
CA ARG A 93 6.88 5.93 0.11
C ARG A 93 8.13 5.17 0.56
N ASN A 94 8.48 4.09 -0.11
CA ASN A 94 9.67 3.31 0.21
C ASN A 94 10.95 4.10 -0.11
N ALA A 95 10.96 4.91 -1.18
CA ALA A 95 12.06 5.79 -1.51
C ALA A 95 12.26 6.86 -0.41
N LEU A 96 11.18 7.49 0.06
CA LEU A 96 11.20 8.42 1.18
C LEU A 96 11.72 7.75 2.46
N ALA A 97 11.25 6.55 2.80
CA ALA A 97 11.71 5.81 3.96
C ALA A 97 13.23 5.51 3.90
N ARG A 98 13.74 5.14 2.73
CA ARG A 98 15.19 4.94 2.52
C ARG A 98 15.98 6.24 2.67
N ALA A 99 15.46 7.35 2.16
CA ALA A 99 16.12 8.65 2.26
C ALA A 99 16.23 9.15 3.70
N LEU A 100 15.25 8.85 4.55
CA LEU A 100 15.20 9.25 5.96
C LEU A 100 16.07 8.39 6.87
N PHE A 101 16.38 7.16 6.47
CA PHE A 101 16.93 6.17 7.39
C PHE A 101 18.42 5.88 7.11
N PHE A 102 19.23 5.86 8.19
CA PHE A 102 20.67 5.54 8.17
C PHE A 102 21.47 6.22 7.03
N ASN A 103 21.62 7.52 7.10
CA ASN A 103 22.40 8.27 6.11
C ASN A 103 21.98 7.96 4.65
N GLN A 104 20.67 7.77 4.43
CA GLN A 104 20.07 7.47 3.13
C GLN A 104 20.32 6.04 2.60
N LEU A 105 20.84 5.14 3.43
CA LEU A 105 21.09 3.75 3.01
C LEU A 105 19.87 2.84 3.21
N GLY A 106 18.89 3.24 4.02
CA GLY A 106 17.65 2.51 4.23
C GLY A 106 17.78 1.19 4.99
N GLU A 107 18.89 0.97 5.70
CA GLU A 107 19.16 -0.26 6.42
C GLU A 107 18.85 -0.15 7.91
N LEU A 108 18.21 -1.18 8.47
CA LEU A 108 18.04 -1.39 9.90
C LEU A 108 19.20 -2.25 10.40
N ARG A 109 20.20 -1.62 11.04
CA ARG A 109 21.43 -2.29 11.47
C ARG A 109 21.39 -2.84 12.91
N ASP A 110 20.24 -2.89 13.54
CA ASP A 110 20.10 -3.44 14.89
C ASP A 110 20.17 -4.97 14.86
N ARG A 111 20.90 -5.54 15.83
CA ARG A 111 21.01 -6.99 15.97
C ARG A 111 19.80 -7.62 16.65
N ARG A 112 19.05 -6.86 17.46
CA ARG A 112 17.88 -7.35 18.19
C ARG A 112 16.62 -7.02 17.42
N PHE A 113 15.76 -8.02 17.24
CA PHE A 113 14.47 -7.89 16.55
C PHE A 113 13.57 -6.83 17.21
N GLU A 114 13.57 -6.74 18.53
CA GLU A 114 12.81 -5.74 19.28
C GLU A 114 13.22 -4.31 18.89
N ASN A 115 14.51 -4.02 18.86
CA ASN A 115 15.03 -2.71 18.45
C ASN A 115 14.70 -2.41 16.98
N GLN A 116 14.77 -3.41 16.10
CA GLN A 116 14.37 -3.25 14.70
C GLN A 116 12.89 -2.84 14.59
N THR A 117 12.03 -3.46 15.40
CA THR A 117 10.59 -3.17 15.44
C THR A 117 10.32 -1.74 15.90
N TYR A 118 10.97 -1.28 16.96
CA TYR A 118 10.83 0.10 17.44
C TYR A 118 11.32 1.12 16.42
N ARG A 119 12.47 0.88 15.79
CA ARG A 119 13.00 1.77 14.75
C ARG A 119 12.12 1.79 13.50
N ALA A 120 11.60 0.66 13.07
CA ALA A 120 10.67 0.57 11.96
C ALA A 120 9.36 1.34 12.25
N SER A 121 8.85 1.25 13.49
CA SER A 121 7.67 1.99 13.93
C SER A 121 7.93 3.50 13.95
N GLY A 122 9.06 3.94 14.49
CA GLY A 122 9.47 5.34 14.48
C GLY A 122 9.65 5.89 13.06
N LEU A 123 10.28 5.12 12.17
CA LEU A 123 10.40 5.48 10.76
C LEU A 123 9.03 5.63 10.09
N ASN A 124 8.11 4.70 10.34
CA ASN A 124 6.75 4.77 9.78
C ASN A 124 6.02 6.03 10.24
N LEU A 125 6.15 6.40 11.52
CA LEU A 125 5.56 7.61 12.07
C LEU A 125 6.15 8.87 11.41
N LEU A 126 7.48 8.94 11.27
CA LEU A 126 8.14 10.07 10.63
C LEU A 126 7.75 10.19 9.14
N VAL A 127 7.73 9.10 8.40
CA VAL A 127 7.26 9.07 7.01
C VAL A 127 5.81 9.55 6.92
N ALA A 128 4.93 9.10 7.80
CA ALA A 128 3.53 9.51 7.82
C ALA A 128 3.38 11.02 8.12
N ALA A 129 4.16 11.55 9.06
CA ALA A 129 4.16 12.98 9.38
C ALA A 129 4.61 13.84 8.19
N ILE A 130 5.67 13.44 7.49
CA ILE A 130 6.17 14.14 6.30
C ILE A 130 5.13 14.11 5.18
N ILE A 131 4.52 12.94 4.94
CA ILE A 131 3.48 12.82 3.92
C ILE A 131 2.28 13.72 4.25
N LEU A 132 1.81 13.69 5.50
CA LEU A 132 0.70 14.54 5.95
C LEU A 132 1.03 16.02 5.76
N TRP A 133 2.21 16.45 6.21
CA TRP A 133 2.67 17.83 6.08
C TRP A 133 2.68 18.28 4.61
N ASN A 134 3.27 17.49 3.72
CA ASN A 134 3.29 17.80 2.30
C ASN A 134 1.89 17.80 1.66
N THR A 135 1.02 16.87 2.05
CA THR A 135 -0.37 16.84 1.56
C THR A 135 -1.11 18.12 1.92
N ARG A 136 -0.98 18.59 3.17
CA ARG A 136 -1.62 19.85 3.62
C ARG A 136 -1.09 21.07 2.86
N TYR A 137 0.22 21.14 2.62
CA TYR A 137 0.79 22.24 1.83
C TYR A 137 0.38 22.20 0.36
N LEU A 138 0.30 21.00 -0.23
CA LEU A 138 -0.20 20.82 -1.59
C LEU A 138 -1.66 21.24 -1.72
N GLU A 139 -2.52 20.91 -0.77
CA GLU A 139 -3.92 21.36 -0.75
C GLU A 139 -4.01 22.89 -0.83
N VAL A 140 -3.21 23.60 -0.01
CA VAL A 140 -3.20 25.07 -0.02
C VAL A 140 -2.64 25.60 -1.33
N ALA A 141 -1.51 25.08 -1.81
CA ALA A 141 -0.89 25.54 -3.06
C ALA A 141 -1.79 25.32 -4.29
N LEU A 142 -2.53 24.22 -4.29
CA LEU A 142 -3.40 23.85 -5.41
C LEU A 142 -4.72 24.62 -5.40
N ALA A 143 -5.22 25.02 -4.24
CA ALA A 143 -6.40 25.86 -4.13
C ALA A 143 -6.24 27.21 -4.86
N ASP A 144 -5.00 27.71 -4.95
CA ASP A 144 -4.68 28.95 -5.66
C ASP A 144 -4.46 28.77 -7.18
N ILE A 145 -4.34 27.51 -7.68
CA ILE A 145 -3.92 27.24 -9.06
C ILE A 145 -5.06 26.87 -10.00
N GLY A 146 -6.17 26.30 -9.49
CA GLY A 146 -7.22 25.87 -10.40
C GLY A 146 -8.43 25.19 -9.79
N THR A 147 -9.27 24.68 -10.67
CA THR A 147 -10.49 23.94 -10.34
C THR A 147 -10.16 22.54 -9.76
N PRO A 148 -11.08 21.90 -9.01
CA PRO A 148 -10.88 20.55 -8.46
C PRO A 148 -10.45 19.50 -9.52
N ASP A 149 -10.94 19.60 -10.75
CA ASP A 149 -10.62 18.67 -11.83
C ASP A 149 -9.19 18.89 -12.39
N GLU A 150 -8.74 20.14 -12.43
CA GLU A 150 -7.36 20.48 -12.81
C GLU A 150 -6.39 20.05 -11.70
N ILE A 151 -6.75 20.28 -10.44
CA ILE A 151 -6.01 19.81 -9.28
C ILE A 151 -5.86 18.29 -9.31
N ALA A 152 -6.93 17.53 -9.54
CA ALA A 152 -6.87 16.06 -9.61
C ALA A 152 -5.93 15.54 -10.71
N ARG A 153 -5.85 16.24 -11.85
CA ARG A 153 -4.92 15.90 -12.94
C ARG A 153 -3.45 16.16 -12.61
N HIS A 154 -3.17 17.21 -11.84
CA HIS A 154 -1.81 17.60 -11.50
C HIS A 154 -1.24 16.93 -10.23
N VAL A 155 -2.12 16.55 -9.29
CA VAL A 155 -1.70 15.86 -8.05
C VAL A 155 -1.30 14.41 -8.28
N ALA A 156 -1.88 13.74 -9.27
CA ALA A 156 -1.60 12.33 -9.54
C ALA A 156 -0.11 12.02 -9.81
N PRO A 157 0.65 12.86 -10.55
CA PRO A 157 2.08 12.65 -10.78
C PRO A 157 3.01 13.21 -9.68
N LEU A 158 2.50 14.02 -8.73
CA LEU A 158 3.34 14.57 -7.66
C LEU A 158 3.68 13.48 -6.65
N GLY A 159 4.86 12.91 -6.81
CA GLY A 159 5.45 11.99 -5.84
C GLY A 159 6.13 12.74 -4.68
N TRP A 160 6.31 12.05 -3.56
CA TRP A 160 7.07 12.57 -2.41
C TRP A 160 8.58 12.60 -2.63
N GLU A 161 9.05 12.00 -3.69
CA GLU A 161 10.45 11.94 -4.13
C GLU A 161 11.06 13.32 -4.45
N HIS A 162 10.24 14.33 -4.70
CA HIS A 162 10.68 15.71 -4.94
C HIS A 162 10.78 16.56 -3.66
N ILE A 163 10.53 15.98 -2.50
CA ILE A 163 10.63 16.67 -1.22
C ILE A 163 12.10 16.76 -0.85
N SER A 164 12.61 18.00 -0.72
CA SER A 164 13.93 18.20 -0.13
C SER A 164 13.88 17.87 1.35
N LEU A 165 14.61 16.84 1.74
CA LEU A 165 14.81 16.45 3.14
C LEU A 165 16.10 17.04 3.71
N THR A 166 16.79 17.89 2.95
CA THR A 166 17.97 18.60 3.39
C THR A 166 17.56 19.89 4.09
N GLY A 167 18.06 20.10 5.29
CA GLY A 167 17.77 21.27 6.11
C GLY A 167 18.13 21.04 7.57
N ASP A 168 18.15 22.13 8.32
CA ASP A 168 18.33 22.06 9.78
C ASP A 168 17.00 21.71 10.44
N TYR A 169 16.98 20.61 11.18
CA TYR A 169 15.82 20.16 11.94
C TYR A 169 15.98 20.63 13.39
N SER A 170 15.06 21.47 13.84
CA SER A 170 14.95 21.81 15.27
C SER A 170 13.80 21.01 15.90
N TRP A 171 14.09 20.38 17.03
CA TRP A 171 13.10 19.64 17.82
C TRP A 171 12.76 20.49 19.03
N ASN A 172 11.74 21.33 18.88
CA ASN A 172 11.22 22.11 20.00
C ASN A 172 9.99 21.39 20.58
N VAL A 173 10.15 20.81 21.76
CA VAL A 173 9.08 20.06 22.45
C VAL A 173 8.13 21.00 23.20
N GLU A 174 8.55 22.23 23.46
CA GLU A 174 7.80 23.23 24.26
C GLU A 174 6.82 24.02 23.41
N ASP A 175 7.15 24.31 22.17
CA ASP A 175 6.26 24.93 21.19
C ASP A 175 5.44 23.85 20.49
N ARG A 176 4.17 23.78 20.82
CA ARG A 176 3.19 23.00 20.05
C ARG A 176 2.56 23.93 19.02
N PRO A 177 3.08 23.98 17.77
CA PRO A 177 2.42 24.75 16.73
C PRO A 177 1.01 24.22 16.53
N ASP A 178 0.06 25.13 16.32
CA ASP A 178 -1.31 24.76 15.97
C ASP A 178 -1.26 23.93 14.67
N PRO A 179 -1.72 22.69 14.66
CA PRO A 179 -1.68 21.84 13.47
C PRO A 179 -2.54 22.39 12.30
N ASP A 180 -3.45 23.31 12.59
CA ASP A 180 -4.31 23.94 11.59
C ASP A 180 -3.72 25.24 11.04
N VAL A 181 -2.64 25.76 11.63
CA VAL A 181 -1.91 26.95 11.13
C VAL A 181 -0.72 26.51 10.28
N LEU A 182 -0.89 26.58 8.96
CA LEU A 182 0.19 26.32 8.02
C LEU A 182 1.10 27.55 7.88
N ARG A 183 2.43 27.31 7.82
CA ARG A 183 3.38 28.38 7.48
C ARG A 183 3.01 28.94 6.10
N PRO A 184 3.02 30.27 5.90
CA PRO A 184 2.77 30.87 4.60
C PRO A 184 3.72 30.32 3.54
N LEU A 185 3.19 29.99 2.35
CA LEU A 185 4.00 29.63 1.20
C LEU A 185 4.83 30.83 0.76
N ARG A 186 6.07 30.58 0.30
CA ARG A 186 6.85 31.63 -0.33
C ARG A 186 6.15 32.09 -1.61
N ALA A 187 6.05 33.39 -1.81
CA ALA A 187 5.50 33.93 -3.04
C ALA A 187 6.35 33.45 -4.24
N ILE A 188 5.69 32.97 -5.29
CA ILE A 188 6.35 32.45 -6.52
C ILE A 188 7.29 33.50 -7.14
N SER A 189 6.97 34.78 -7.00
CA SER A 189 7.81 35.90 -7.44
C SER A 189 9.18 35.94 -6.77
N SER A 190 9.35 35.41 -5.56
CA SER A 190 10.65 35.35 -4.89
C SER A 190 11.51 34.17 -5.32
N LEU A 191 10.92 33.16 -5.98
CA LEU A 191 11.63 31.99 -6.51
C LEU A 191 12.15 32.22 -7.95
N LEU A 192 11.55 33.15 -8.68
CA LEU A 192 11.98 33.52 -10.04
C LEU A 192 13.05 34.62 -10.06
N ALA A 193 13.36 35.21 -8.90
CA ALA A 193 14.35 36.28 -8.75
C ALA A 193 15.70 35.80 -8.18
N ALA A 194 15.89 34.50 -7.95
CA ALA A 194 17.10 33.85 -7.49
C ALA A 194 17.73 32.97 -8.58
#